data_6b2988e2429ecd692c6c68cce1d4e8bf
#
_entry.id   6b2988e2429ecd692c6c68cce1d4e8bf
#
_cell.length_a   1.000
_cell.length_b   1.000
_cell.length_c   1.000
_cell.angle_alpha   90.00
_cell.angle_beta   90.00
_cell.angle_gamma   90.00
#
_symmetry.space_group_name_H-M   'P 1'
#
loop_
_entity.id
_entity.type
_entity.pdbx_description
1 polymer ?
#
loop_
_entity_poly.entity_id
_entity_poly.type
_entity_poly.pdbx_seq_one_letter_code
_entity_poly.pdbx_strand_id
1 'polypeptide(L)'
;MVIILVLAEFIYIDTMTEVKFYDPSYEPDSPLTYSVIAAKYNNSWIFVRHQNRSTWEIAGGHIEMGETPHETACRELKEETGAIRFNLECVATYSVIKDELTGYGRLYLAEVFELGEVPDVSEIAEIILLDHLPENLTYPDIQPFLFSKSIEYLQKEGSARTC
;
A
#
# COMPACT_ATOMS: atom_id res chain seq x y z
N MET A 1 -53.78 23.76 5.20
CA MET A 1 -52.60 23.46 6.03
C MET A 1 -51.79 22.43 5.29
N VAL A 2 -50.70 22.88 4.62
CA VAL A 2 -49.81 21.98 3.88
C VAL A 2 -48.70 21.56 4.87
N ILE A 3 -48.70 20.31 5.28
CA ILE A 3 -47.63 19.72 6.05
C ILE A 3 -46.53 19.36 5.06
N ILE A 4 -45.48 20.22 4.96
CA ILE A 4 -44.26 19.89 4.26
C ILE A 4 -43.48 18.98 5.22
N LEU A 5 -43.61 17.64 5.05
CA LEU A 5 -42.62 16.70 5.57
C LEU A 5 -41.33 16.92 4.80
N VAL A 6 -40.43 17.69 5.38
CA VAL A 6 -39.03 17.68 4.97
C VAL A 6 -38.48 16.36 5.48
N LEU A 7 -38.60 15.33 4.66
CA LEU A 7 -37.72 14.17 4.78
C LEU A 7 -36.32 14.71 4.56
N ALA A 8 -35.53 14.75 5.62
CA ALA A 8 -34.09 14.95 5.50
C ALA A 8 -33.59 13.77 4.66
N GLU A 9 -33.52 13.96 3.36
CA GLU A 9 -32.73 13.14 2.49
C GLU A 9 -31.29 13.30 2.98
N PHE A 10 -30.84 12.35 3.77
CA PHE A 10 -29.40 12.13 3.91
C PHE A 10 -28.95 11.75 2.50
N ILE A 11 -28.40 12.72 1.77
CA ILE A 11 -27.63 12.45 0.59
C ILE A 11 -26.40 11.72 1.12
N TYR A 12 -26.45 10.41 1.10
CA TYR A 12 -25.28 9.56 1.27
C TYR A 12 -24.46 9.79 0.01
N ILE A 13 -23.55 10.76 0.08
CA ILE A 13 -22.52 10.91 -0.94
C ILE A 13 -21.57 9.75 -0.65
N ASP A 14 -21.82 8.65 -1.34
CA ASP A 14 -20.83 7.57 -1.44
C ASP A 14 -19.64 8.16 -2.20
N THR A 15 -18.67 8.62 -1.43
CA THR A 15 -17.43 9.17 -1.98
C THR A 15 -16.61 7.99 -2.49
N MET A 16 -16.83 7.68 -3.77
CA MET A 16 -16.13 6.59 -4.44
C MET A 16 -14.64 6.88 -4.44
N THR A 17 -13.89 5.99 -3.80
CA THR A 17 -12.43 5.99 -3.92
C THR A 17 -12.05 5.30 -5.23
N GLU A 18 -11.28 5.96 -6.07
CA GLU A 18 -10.78 5.40 -7.33
C GLU A 18 -9.27 5.25 -7.25
N VAL A 19 -8.77 4.07 -7.61
CA VAL A 19 -7.33 3.77 -7.71
C VAL A 19 -6.97 3.55 -9.17
N LYS A 20 -5.98 4.31 -9.67
CA LYS A 20 -5.44 4.14 -11.03
C LYS A 20 -3.97 3.76 -10.99
N PHE A 21 -3.54 2.98 -11.97
CA PHE A 21 -2.15 2.58 -12.13
C PHE A 21 -1.56 3.12 -13.43
N TYR A 22 -0.29 3.49 -13.35
CA TYR A 22 0.51 4.03 -14.42
C TYR A 22 1.81 3.24 -14.52
N ASP A 23 2.53 3.42 -15.63
CA ASP A 23 3.89 2.88 -15.78
C ASP A 23 4.77 3.24 -14.56
N PRO A 24 5.67 2.35 -14.12
CA PRO A 24 6.60 2.65 -13.00
C PRO A 24 7.39 3.94 -13.18
N SER A 25 7.69 4.34 -14.42
CA SER A 25 8.44 5.56 -14.75
C SER A 25 7.56 6.82 -14.88
N TYR A 26 6.24 6.68 -14.73
CA TYR A 26 5.34 7.83 -14.84
C TYR A 26 5.61 8.85 -13.73
N GLU A 27 5.85 10.10 -14.13
CA GLU A 27 6.04 11.23 -13.22
C GLU A 27 4.82 12.17 -13.34
N PRO A 28 3.94 12.21 -12.33
CA PRO A 28 2.79 13.11 -12.34
C PRO A 28 3.21 14.56 -12.14
N ASP A 29 2.33 15.49 -12.54
CA ASP A 29 2.55 16.94 -12.32
C ASP A 29 2.50 17.31 -10.83
N SER A 30 1.83 16.51 -10.00
CA SER A 30 1.81 16.66 -8.54
C SER A 30 2.84 15.76 -7.88
N PRO A 31 3.39 16.13 -6.71
CA PRO A 31 4.41 15.33 -6.05
C PRO A 31 3.92 13.92 -5.70
N LEU A 32 4.82 12.94 -5.80
CA LEU A 32 4.64 11.63 -5.18
C LEU A 32 4.72 11.78 -3.65
N THR A 33 3.73 11.25 -2.93
CA THR A 33 3.62 11.44 -1.47
C THR A 33 3.82 10.16 -0.69
N TYR A 34 3.62 8.99 -1.31
CA TYR A 34 3.69 7.69 -0.65
C TYR A 34 4.56 6.69 -1.41
N SER A 35 5.22 5.82 -0.65
CA SER A 35 5.75 4.55 -1.13
C SER A 35 5.09 3.42 -0.36
N VAL A 36 4.51 2.45 -1.07
CA VAL A 36 3.86 1.27 -0.51
C VAL A 36 4.56 0.02 -1.01
N ILE A 37 4.80 -0.95 -0.15
CA ILE A 37 5.63 -2.10 -0.44
C ILE A 37 4.87 -3.40 -0.14
N ALA A 38 4.43 -4.10 -1.17
CA ALA A 38 3.96 -5.48 -1.05
C ALA A 38 5.18 -6.38 -0.88
N ALA A 39 5.38 -6.90 0.33
CA ALA A 39 6.57 -7.66 0.69
C ALA A 39 6.24 -9.15 0.87
N LYS A 40 7.12 -10.02 0.35
CA LYS A 40 7.06 -11.47 0.51
C LYS A 40 8.27 -11.99 1.26
N TYR A 41 8.03 -12.94 2.15
CA TYR A 41 9.04 -13.71 2.85
C TYR A 41 8.61 -15.18 2.92
N ASN A 42 9.45 -16.11 2.49
CA ASN A 42 9.15 -17.55 2.47
C ASN A 42 7.79 -17.90 1.82
N ASN A 43 7.49 -17.30 0.66
CA ASN A 43 6.23 -17.42 -0.09
C ASN A 43 4.98 -16.84 0.58
N SER A 44 5.09 -16.23 1.75
CA SER A 44 4.00 -15.52 2.44
C SER A 44 4.13 -14.02 2.29
N TRP A 45 3.00 -13.32 2.29
CA TRP A 45 2.95 -11.86 2.30
C TRP A 45 3.08 -11.34 3.72
N ILE A 46 3.82 -10.25 3.87
CA ILE A 46 3.99 -9.55 5.16
C ILE A 46 2.94 -8.44 5.24
N PHE A 47 2.15 -8.46 6.32
CA PHE A 47 1.26 -7.36 6.68
C PHE A 47 1.63 -6.84 8.05
N VAL A 48 1.40 -5.55 8.26
CA VAL A 48 1.80 -4.82 9.46
C VAL A 48 0.58 -4.25 10.18
N ARG A 49 0.66 -4.14 11.49
CA ARG A 49 -0.37 -3.51 12.33
C ARG A 49 0.26 -2.47 13.23
N HIS A 50 -0.17 -1.22 13.08
CA HIS A 50 0.25 -0.13 13.94
C HIS A 50 -0.21 -0.31 15.39
N GLN A 51 0.58 0.19 16.34
CA GLN A 51 0.32 0.09 17.78
C GLN A 51 -1.07 0.62 18.19
N ASN A 52 -1.55 1.66 17.52
CA ASN A 52 -2.82 2.33 17.82
C ASN A 52 -4.00 1.81 16.98
N ARG A 53 -3.82 0.70 16.24
CA ARG A 53 -4.84 0.13 15.35
C ARG A 53 -5.04 -1.35 15.60
N SER A 54 -6.24 -1.83 15.28
CA SER A 54 -6.59 -3.26 15.24
C SER A 54 -6.64 -3.82 13.81
N THR A 55 -6.31 -2.99 12.82
CA THR A 55 -6.39 -3.28 11.40
C THR A 55 -5.02 -3.50 10.79
N TRP A 56 -4.99 -4.26 9.70
CA TRP A 56 -3.78 -4.63 8.99
C TRP A 56 -3.58 -3.78 7.74
N GLU A 57 -2.34 -3.63 7.35
CA GLU A 57 -1.98 -2.87 6.15
C GLU A 57 -0.73 -3.44 5.48
N ILE A 58 -0.57 -3.13 4.20
CA ILE A 58 0.66 -3.32 3.46
C ILE A 58 1.65 -2.26 3.96
N ALA A 59 2.91 -2.64 4.16
CA ALA A 59 3.95 -1.72 4.63
C ALA A 59 4.10 -0.50 3.71
N GLY A 60 4.37 0.67 4.28
CA GLY A 60 4.60 1.88 3.51
C GLY A 60 4.45 3.14 4.34
N GLY A 61 4.83 4.25 3.74
CA GLY A 61 4.76 5.55 4.41
C GLY A 61 4.98 6.73 3.47
N HIS A 62 5.00 7.90 4.08
CA HIS A 62 5.22 9.16 3.39
C HIS A 62 6.67 9.29 2.92
N ILE A 63 6.83 9.86 1.73
CA ILE A 63 8.13 10.28 1.22
C ILE A 63 8.57 11.51 2.01
N GLU A 64 9.68 11.38 2.72
CA GLU A 64 10.23 12.48 3.51
C GLU A 64 11.03 13.46 2.64
N MET A 65 11.26 14.66 3.18
CA MET A 65 12.01 15.69 2.48
C MET A 65 13.42 15.19 2.14
N GLY A 66 13.75 15.22 0.85
CA GLY A 66 15.06 14.80 0.34
C GLY A 66 15.16 13.31 0.02
N GLU A 67 14.13 12.51 0.30
CA GLU A 67 14.06 11.11 -0.10
C GLU A 67 13.53 10.95 -1.53
N THR A 68 14.04 9.98 -2.23
CA THR A 68 13.40 9.41 -3.41
C THR A 68 12.33 8.39 -2.97
N PRO A 69 11.33 8.08 -3.80
CA PRO A 69 10.36 7.03 -3.50
C PRO A 69 10.99 5.67 -3.17
N HIS A 70 12.11 5.34 -3.80
CA HIS A 70 12.86 4.10 -3.56
C HIS A 70 13.52 4.10 -2.17
N GLU A 71 14.15 5.20 -1.79
CA GLU A 71 14.75 5.34 -0.45
C GLU A 71 13.70 5.25 0.65
N THR A 72 12.55 5.91 0.47
CA THR A 72 11.39 5.76 1.36
C THR A 72 10.95 4.30 1.45
N ALA A 73 10.80 3.61 0.33
CA ALA A 73 10.40 2.21 0.32
C ALA A 73 11.39 1.30 1.07
N CYS A 74 12.70 1.53 0.90
CA CYS A 74 13.74 0.81 1.65
C CYS A 74 13.68 1.10 3.15
N ARG A 75 13.47 2.34 3.54
CA ARG A 75 13.37 2.76 4.95
C ARG A 75 12.13 2.15 5.61
N GLU A 76 10.96 2.36 5.03
CA GLU A 76 9.69 1.86 5.56
C GLU A 76 9.67 0.33 5.65
N LEU A 77 10.19 -0.38 4.65
CA LEU A 77 10.27 -1.83 4.70
C LEU A 77 11.08 -2.34 5.89
N LYS A 78 12.22 -1.71 6.18
CA LYS A 78 13.07 -2.06 7.34
C LYS A 78 12.39 -1.69 8.67
N GLU A 79 11.85 -0.48 8.75
CA GLU A 79 11.25 0.05 9.98
C GLU A 79 9.96 -0.70 10.37
N GLU A 80 9.13 -1.05 9.39
CA GLU A 80 7.83 -1.64 9.65
C GLU A 80 7.83 -3.18 9.69
N THR A 81 8.76 -3.83 8.98
CA THR A 81 8.77 -5.30 8.89
C THR A 81 9.96 -5.97 9.54
N GLY A 82 11.03 -5.23 9.81
CA GLY A 82 12.29 -5.81 10.26
C GLY A 82 13.12 -6.48 9.15
N ALA A 83 12.79 -6.23 7.87
CA ALA A 83 13.53 -6.79 6.74
C ALA A 83 15.00 -6.33 6.76
N ILE A 84 15.93 -7.29 6.63
CA ILE A 84 17.37 -7.07 6.67
C ILE A 84 17.94 -7.14 5.25
N ARG A 85 17.63 -8.20 4.52
CA ARG A 85 18.11 -8.41 3.15
C ARG A 85 16.94 -8.69 2.23
N PHE A 86 16.83 -7.93 1.17
CA PHE A 86 15.72 -7.97 0.21
C PHE A 86 16.09 -7.42 -1.15
N ASN A 87 15.33 -7.82 -2.16
CA ASN A 87 15.24 -7.12 -3.44
C ASN A 87 13.98 -6.26 -3.46
N LEU A 88 14.04 -5.11 -4.13
CA LEU A 88 12.95 -4.16 -4.24
C LEU A 88 12.79 -3.71 -5.69
N GLU A 89 11.59 -3.88 -6.25
CA GLU A 89 11.26 -3.49 -7.63
C GLU A 89 10.06 -2.56 -7.65
N CYS A 90 10.10 -1.49 -8.44
CA CYS A 90 8.95 -0.62 -8.66
C CYS A 90 7.95 -1.31 -9.59
N VAL A 91 6.73 -1.53 -9.12
CA VAL A 91 5.65 -2.20 -9.85
C VAL A 91 4.83 -1.22 -10.68
N ALA A 92 4.50 -0.08 -10.10
CA ALA A 92 3.68 0.96 -10.73
C ALA A 92 3.80 2.29 -10.00
N THR A 93 3.54 3.37 -10.71
CA THR A 93 3.05 4.61 -10.12
C THR A 93 1.53 4.47 -10.00
N TYR A 94 0.93 4.96 -8.92
CA TYR A 94 -0.53 4.91 -8.73
C TYR A 94 -1.08 6.24 -8.25
N SER A 95 -2.37 6.46 -8.48
CA SER A 95 -3.11 7.54 -7.88
C SER A 95 -4.31 7.01 -7.10
N VAL A 96 -4.66 7.74 -6.05
CA VAL A 96 -5.90 7.57 -5.29
C VAL A 96 -6.69 8.86 -5.43
N ILE A 97 -7.90 8.74 -5.95
CA ILE A 97 -8.84 9.87 -6.10
C ILE A 97 -9.95 9.66 -5.09
N LYS A 98 -10.11 10.61 -4.19
CA LYS A 98 -11.16 10.62 -3.19
C LYS A 98 -11.60 12.07 -2.93
N ASP A 99 -12.92 12.32 -2.92
CA ASP A 99 -13.46 13.66 -2.67
C ASP A 99 -12.84 14.76 -3.56
N GLU A 100 -12.66 14.47 -4.86
CA GLU A 100 -12.01 15.34 -5.86
C GLU A 100 -10.51 15.63 -5.59
N LEU A 101 -9.93 15.05 -4.53
CA LEU A 101 -8.50 15.13 -4.25
C LEU A 101 -7.78 13.94 -4.86
N THR A 102 -6.66 14.22 -5.50
CA THR A 102 -5.79 13.17 -6.09
C THR A 102 -4.45 13.15 -5.36
N GLY A 103 -4.14 12.00 -4.78
CA GLY A 103 -2.81 11.71 -4.25
C GLY A 103 -2.07 10.70 -5.12
N TYR A 104 -0.75 10.83 -5.21
CA TYR A 104 0.10 9.92 -5.99
C TYR A 104 1.11 9.20 -5.10
N GLY A 105 1.40 7.96 -5.46
CA GLY A 105 2.41 7.15 -4.80
C GLY A 105 3.08 6.17 -5.75
N ARG A 106 4.10 5.48 -5.23
CA ARG A 106 4.74 4.35 -5.91
C ARG A 106 4.50 3.05 -5.17
N LEU A 107 4.15 2.03 -5.93
CA LEU A 107 3.98 0.67 -5.47
C LEU A 107 5.24 -0.13 -5.78
N TYR A 108 5.78 -0.75 -4.76
CA TYR A 108 6.93 -1.64 -4.85
C TYR A 108 6.55 -3.07 -4.48
N LEU A 109 7.28 -4.01 -5.05
CA LEU A 109 7.32 -5.40 -4.65
C LEU A 109 8.66 -5.69 -4.01
N ALA A 110 8.66 -6.27 -2.82
CA ALA A 110 9.86 -6.72 -2.15
C ALA A 110 9.88 -8.25 -2.03
N GLU A 111 11.01 -8.84 -2.37
CA GLU A 111 11.35 -10.22 -2.00
C GLU A 111 12.34 -10.16 -0.86
N VAL A 112 11.90 -10.57 0.34
CA VAL A 112 12.70 -10.54 1.56
C VAL A 112 13.38 -11.91 1.73
N PHE A 113 14.70 -11.91 1.87
CA PHE A 113 15.52 -13.10 2.07
C PHE A 113 15.92 -13.31 3.53
N GLU A 114 15.95 -12.23 4.29
CA GLU A 114 16.30 -12.25 5.70
C GLU A 114 15.40 -11.28 6.45
N LEU A 115 14.63 -11.81 7.40
CA LEU A 115 13.68 -11.08 8.21
C LEU A 115 14.16 -11.12 9.67
N GLY A 116 14.38 -9.97 10.25
CA GLY A 116 14.70 -9.78 11.66
C GLY A 116 13.48 -9.35 12.48
N GLU A 117 13.74 -8.83 13.65
CA GLU A 117 12.71 -8.25 14.51
C GLU A 117 12.36 -6.83 14.04
N VAL A 118 11.09 -6.45 14.24
CA VAL A 118 10.67 -5.07 14.04
C VAL A 118 11.39 -4.20 15.07
N PRO A 119 12.04 -3.09 14.66
CA PRO A 119 12.74 -2.22 15.59
C PRO A 119 11.84 -1.69 16.71
N ASP A 120 12.36 -1.60 17.94
CA ASP A 120 11.62 -1.12 19.12
C ASP A 120 11.08 0.32 18.97
N VAL A 121 11.74 1.13 18.13
CA VAL A 121 11.34 2.51 17.83
C VAL A 121 10.24 2.59 16.76
N SER A 122 9.87 1.47 16.17
CA SER A 122 8.82 1.39 15.15
C SER A 122 7.43 1.67 15.73
N GLU A 123 6.56 2.27 14.92
CA GLU A 123 5.14 2.41 15.23
C GLU A 123 4.35 1.10 15.05
N ILE A 124 4.99 0.05 14.54
CA ILE A 124 4.40 -1.26 14.31
C ILE A 124 4.41 -2.09 15.60
N ALA A 125 3.25 -2.58 15.96
CA ALA A 125 3.10 -3.50 17.09
C ALA A 125 3.33 -4.96 16.71
N GLU A 126 2.99 -5.33 15.47
CA GLU A 126 2.97 -6.73 15.04
C GLU A 126 3.03 -6.84 13.52
N ILE A 127 3.67 -7.89 13.04
CA ILE A 127 3.60 -8.35 11.67
C ILE A 127 2.93 -9.72 11.60
N ILE A 128 2.23 -10.02 10.50
CA ILE A 128 1.75 -11.36 10.19
C ILE A 128 2.19 -11.79 8.80
N LEU A 129 2.33 -13.10 8.63
CA LEU A 129 2.65 -13.72 7.35
C LEU A 129 1.43 -14.52 6.87
N LEU A 130 0.87 -14.13 5.73
CA LEU A 130 -0.31 -14.77 5.15
C LEU A 130 -0.09 -15.08 3.67
N ASP A 131 -0.83 -16.03 3.15
CA ASP A 131 -0.89 -16.33 1.71
C ASP A 131 -1.94 -15.49 0.96
N HIS A 132 -2.74 -14.73 1.68
CA HIS A 132 -3.84 -13.90 1.19
C HIS A 132 -3.89 -12.56 1.93
N LEU A 133 -4.67 -11.63 1.38
CA LEU A 133 -4.91 -10.32 1.99
C LEU A 133 -5.77 -10.47 3.26
N PRO A 134 -5.42 -9.82 4.39
CA PRO A 134 -6.27 -9.81 5.58
C PRO A 134 -7.66 -9.20 5.31
N GLU A 135 -8.68 -9.70 5.99
CA GLU A 135 -10.04 -9.15 5.87
C GLU A 135 -10.19 -7.79 6.56
N ASN A 136 -9.49 -7.58 7.69
CA ASN A 136 -9.60 -6.37 8.50
C ASN A 136 -8.49 -5.36 8.13
N LEU A 137 -8.68 -4.67 7.00
CA LEU A 137 -7.73 -3.71 6.46
C LEU A 137 -7.96 -2.28 7.01
N THR A 138 -6.86 -1.54 7.20
CA THR A 138 -6.90 -0.11 7.52
C THR A 138 -7.46 0.71 6.35
N TYR A 139 -7.12 0.32 5.12
CA TYR A 139 -7.54 1.00 3.88
C TYR A 139 -8.23 0.04 2.92
N PRO A 140 -9.47 -0.39 3.22
CA PRO A 140 -10.16 -1.43 2.44
C PRO A 140 -10.52 -1.00 1.01
N ASP A 141 -10.59 0.32 0.75
CA ASP A 141 -10.91 0.87 -0.57
C ASP A 141 -9.67 1.09 -1.47
N ILE A 142 -8.47 0.84 -0.94
CA ILE A 142 -7.20 1.10 -1.63
C ILE A 142 -6.33 -0.14 -1.70
N GLN A 143 -6.04 -0.76 -0.58
CA GLN A 143 -5.04 -1.84 -0.48
C GLN A 143 -5.37 -3.10 -1.28
N PRO A 144 -6.63 -3.53 -1.45
CA PRO A 144 -6.95 -4.65 -2.33
C PRO A 144 -6.50 -4.44 -3.79
N PHE A 145 -6.59 -3.20 -4.30
CA PHE A 145 -6.12 -2.87 -5.65
C PHE A 145 -4.60 -2.91 -5.75
N LEU A 146 -3.90 -2.35 -4.77
CA LEU A 146 -2.43 -2.39 -4.72
C LEU A 146 -1.91 -3.83 -4.60
N PHE A 147 -2.55 -4.64 -3.78
CA PHE A 147 -2.21 -6.05 -3.60
C PHE A 147 -2.43 -6.86 -4.89
N SER A 148 -3.59 -6.69 -5.53
CA SER A 148 -3.91 -7.34 -6.81
C SER A 148 -2.92 -6.95 -7.90
N LYS A 149 -2.51 -5.68 -7.96
CA LYS A 149 -1.49 -5.20 -8.91
C LYS A 149 -0.14 -5.86 -8.69
N SER A 150 0.25 -6.07 -7.44
CA SER A 150 1.49 -6.76 -7.09
C SER A 150 1.46 -8.24 -7.51
N ILE A 151 0.33 -8.91 -7.33
CA ILE A 151 0.13 -10.30 -7.80
C ILE A 151 0.21 -10.37 -9.33
N GLU A 152 -0.46 -9.46 -10.03
CA GLU A 152 -0.42 -9.38 -11.50
C GLU A 152 1.01 -9.22 -12.01
N TYR A 153 1.79 -8.36 -11.37
CA TYR A 153 3.21 -8.15 -11.71
C TYR A 153 4.03 -9.44 -11.56
N LEU A 154 3.88 -10.16 -10.44
CA LEU A 154 4.57 -11.43 -10.21
C LEU A 154 4.22 -12.50 -11.25
N GLN A 155 2.97 -12.57 -11.67
CA GLN A 155 2.51 -13.52 -12.69
C GLN A 155 3.15 -13.25 -14.06
N LYS A 156 3.28 -11.97 -14.43
CA LYS A 156 3.92 -11.56 -15.69
C LYS A 156 5.42 -11.87 -15.69
N GLU A 157 6.10 -11.58 -14.59
CA GLU A 157 7.54 -11.88 -14.43
C GLU A 157 7.80 -13.39 -14.42
N GLY A 158 6.96 -14.18 -13.77
CA GLY A 158 7.04 -15.64 -13.77
C GLY A 158 6.88 -16.24 -15.17
N SER A 159 6.01 -15.68 -16.00
CA SER A 159 5.79 -16.10 -17.39
C SER A 159 6.97 -15.72 -18.30
N ALA A 160 7.62 -14.58 -18.05
CA ALA A 160 8.78 -14.12 -18.84
C ALA A 160 10.06 -14.96 -18.56
N ARG A 161 10.16 -15.56 -17.36
CA ARG A 161 11.30 -16.42 -16.98
C ARG A 161 11.18 -17.87 -17.44
N THR A 162 10.04 -18.29 -17.96
CA THR A 162 9.76 -19.66 -18.43
C THR A 162 9.95 -19.83 -19.96
N CYS A 163 10.40 -18.80 -20.67
CA CYS A 163 10.75 -18.85 -22.11
C CYS A 163 12.22 -19.09 -22.34
#